data_770d541b91570aba2be254457004d8b3
#
_entry.id   770d541b91570aba2be254457004d8b3
#
_cell.length_a   1.000
_cell.length_b   1.000
_cell.length_c   1.000
_cell.angle_alpha   90.00
_cell.angle_beta   90.00
_cell.angle_gamma   90.00
#
_symmetry.space_group_name_H-M   'P 1'
#
loop_
_entity.id
_entity.type
_entity.pdbx_description
1 polymer ?
#
loop_
_entity_poly.entity_id
_entity_poly.type
_entity_poly.pdbx_seq_one_letter_code
_entity_poly.pdbx_strand_id
1 'polypeptide(L)'
;MPDLSDTVAKCRMGTAKKFYTSIASLSHTSKNYGLILKVYARRLWVYDREKYKAKRAVRTFDRSQIRPGSFGYTATLSGTYTGGYFNYTDADKDIDIECSVGGGSHTKSVNRRATSVYDASVQLCAELNSANHGTVKLRFGVDGDWRVSAGNCIALTGFGNLNGKYFVDKVTHKVSSNGLTTDFECSGIGPAFYSWDVGGKIVYHEKTADSGVSYDSTYATTSPAAGAASAAAGGEAGQAITLNKAPLYVSSTAKNKAGTKTGTYWLYDGILINGRYRVTNSAARCGKLPVGQNVTGWVPASYCIASEEAKK
;
A
#
# COMPACT_ATOMS: atom_id res chain seq x y z
N MET A 1 1.59 10.84 -5.14
CA MET A 1 1.86 9.85 -6.19
C MET A 1 0.94 10.15 -7.35
N PRO A 2 1.41 10.22 -8.59
CA PRO A 2 0.50 10.26 -9.71
C PRO A 2 -0.32 8.98 -9.71
N ASP A 3 -1.60 9.10 -9.97
CA ASP A 3 -2.53 7.99 -10.04
C ASP A 3 -2.15 7.12 -11.26
N LEU A 4 -1.51 5.99 -11.01
CA LEU A 4 -1.10 5.03 -12.05
C LEU A 4 -2.30 4.37 -12.74
N SER A 5 -3.53 4.68 -12.32
CA SER A 5 -4.75 4.11 -12.89
C SER A 5 -5.02 4.56 -14.33
N ASP A 6 -4.43 5.66 -14.79
CA ASP A 6 -4.67 6.26 -16.10
C ASP A 6 -3.51 6.15 -17.10
N THR A 7 -2.40 5.49 -16.72
CA THR A 7 -1.28 5.33 -17.65
C THR A 7 -1.58 4.23 -18.68
N VAL A 8 -2.31 4.58 -19.71
CA VAL A 8 -2.45 3.76 -20.92
C VAL A 8 -1.17 3.92 -21.75
N ALA A 9 -0.21 3.02 -21.57
CA ALA A 9 0.96 2.96 -22.44
C ALA A 9 0.52 2.52 -23.84
N LYS A 10 0.55 3.45 -24.80
CA LYS A 10 0.45 3.13 -26.25
C LYS A 10 1.74 2.43 -26.67
N CYS A 11 1.78 1.11 -26.59
CA CYS A 11 2.88 0.33 -27.12
C CYS A 11 2.76 0.26 -28.66
N ARG A 12 3.67 0.91 -29.40
CA ARG A 12 3.85 0.66 -30.83
C ARG A 12 4.47 -0.72 -31.00
N MET A 13 3.83 -1.59 -31.79
CA MET A 13 4.27 -2.95 -32.05
C MET A 13 5.58 -2.99 -32.85
N GLY A 14 6.68 -3.22 -32.17
CA GLY A 14 7.85 -3.85 -32.78
C GLY A 14 7.62 -5.36 -32.91
N THR A 15 8.48 -6.08 -33.65
CA THR A 15 8.35 -7.51 -33.91
C THR A 15 7.78 -8.31 -32.73
N ALA A 16 6.83 -9.19 -32.96
CA ALA A 16 6.03 -9.94 -31.98
C ALA A 16 6.87 -10.54 -30.83
N LYS A 17 8.09 -11.02 -31.11
CA LYS A 17 9.02 -11.58 -30.11
C LYS A 17 9.46 -10.57 -29.05
N LYS A 18 9.77 -9.32 -29.42
CA LYS A 18 10.11 -8.25 -28.45
C LYS A 18 8.91 -7.84 -27.60
N PHE A 19 7.72 -7.89 -28.17
CA PHE A 19 6.48 -7.57 -27.46
C PHE A 19 6.17 -8.60 -26.36
N TYR A 20 6.27 -9.91 -26.65
CA TYR A 20 6.07 -10.97 -25.66
C TYR A 20 7.09 -10.91 -24.53
N THR A 21 8.37 -10.68 -24.83
CA THR A 21 9.41 -10.52 -23.81
C THR A 21 9.15 -9.33 -22.91
N SER A 22 8.72 -8.20 -23.46
CA SER A 22 8.38 -7.00 -22.69
C SER A 22 7.15 -7.19 -21.81
N ILE A 23 6.10 -7.87 -22.29
CA ILE A 23 4.92 -8.19 -21.47
C ILE A 23 5.25 -9.16 -20.33
N ALA A 24 6.07 -10.17 -20.61
CA ALA A 24 6.50 -11.13 -19.58
C ALA A 24 7.32 -10.43 -18.48
N SER A 25 8.24 -9.55 -18.84
CA SER A 25 9.01 -8.74 -17.90
C SER A 25 8.11 -7.81 -17.09
N LEU A 26 7.18 -7.10 -17.73
CA LEU A 26 6.21 -6.24 -17.05
C LEU A 26 5.31 -7.04 -16.11
N SER A 27 4.87 -8.24 -16.50
CA SER A 27 4.06 -9.11 -15.67
C SER A 27 4.80 -9.58 -14.42
N HIS A 28 6.08 -9.93 -14.56
CA HIS A 28 6.93 -10.31 -13.43
C HIS A 28 7.15 -9.13 -12.48
N THR A 29 7.51 -7.98 -13.01
CA THR A 29 7.71 -6.76 -12.21
C THR A 29 6.42 -6.35 -11.51
N SER A 30 5.28 -6.35 -12.22
CA SER A 30 3.98 -5.99 -11.64
C SER A 30 3.60 -6.88 -10.45
N LYS A 31 3.88 -8.19 -10.51
CA LYS A 31 3.62 -9.13 -9.41
C LYS A 31 4.41 -8.77 -8.15
N ASN A 32 5.67 -8.34 -8.29
CA ASN A 32 6.49 -7.95 -7.14
C ASN A 32 5.93 -6.76 -6.39
N TYR A 33 5.13 -5.92 -7.06
CA TYR A 33 4.49 -4.74 -6.50
C TYR A 33 2.98 -4.92 -6.25
N GLY A 34 2.46 -6.14 -6.29
CA GLY A 34 1.05 -6.44 -6.04
C GLY A 34 0.09 -5.97 -7.13
N LEU A 35 0.63 -5.60 -8.30
CA LEU A 35 -0.15 -5.12 -9.42
C LEU A 35 -0.57 -6.28 -10.33
N ILE A 36 -1.78 -6.19 -10.86
CA ILE A 36 -2.30 -7.12 -11.87
C ILE A 36 -2.19 -6.48 -13.25
N LEU A 37 -1.61 -7.23 -14.17
CA LEU A 37 -1.54 -6.89 -15.58
C LEU A 37 -2.63 -7.64 -16.34
N LYS A 38 -3.48 -6.92 -17.07
CA LYS A 38 -4.53 -7.48 -17.92
C LYS A 38 -4.46 -6.87 -19.31
N VAL A 39 -4.47 -7.71 -20.34
CA VAL A 39 -4.61 -7.28 -21.74
C VAL A 39 -6.06 -7.44 -22.14
N TYR A 40 -6.73 -6.36 -22.48
CA TYR A 40 -8.11 -6.36 -22.92
C TYR A 40 -8.37 -5.28 -23.97
N ALA A 41 -9.09 -5.62 -25.04
CA ALA A 41 -9.46 -4.70 -26.13
C ALA A 41 -8.26 -3.92 -26.69
N ARG A 42 -7.12 -4.59 -26.96
CA ARG A 42 -5.85 -4.00 -27.43
C ARG A 42 -5.24 -2.96 -26.49
N ARG A 43 -5.63 -2.97 -25.22
CA ARG A 43 -5.09 -2.09 -24.17
C ARG A 43 -4.48 -2.93 -23.05
N LEU A 44 -3.43 -2.39 -22.47
CA LEU A 44 -2.78 -2.94 -21.29
C LEU A 44 -3.34 -2.22 -20.06
N TRP A 45 -3.93 -2.99 -19.15
CA TRP A 45 -4.46 -2.49 -17.89
C TRP A 45 -3.57 -2.96 -16.75
N VAL A 46 -3.09 -2.00 -15.95
CA VAL A 46 -2.34 -2.28 -14.73
C VAL A 46 -3.14 -1.73 -13.57
N TYR A 47 -3.45 -2.57 -12.60
CA TYR A 47 -4.25 -2.17 -11.45
C TYR A 47 -3.82 -2.88 -10.16
N ASP A 48 -4.05 -2.21 -9.04
CA ASP A 48 -3.81 -2.73 -7.71
C ASP A 48 -4.98 -3.64 -7.30
N ARG A 49 -4.68 -4.91 -6.99
CA ARG A 49 -5.68 -5.92 -6.59
C ARG A 49 -6.42 -5.50 -5.33
N GLU A 50 -5.72 -5.00 -4.31
CA GLU A 50 -6.32 -4.69 -3.02
C GLU A 50 -7.28 -3.49 -3.12
N LYS A 51 -6.94 -2.49 -3.93
CA LYS A 51 -7.87 -1.38 -4.25
C LYS A 51 -9.15 -1.89 -4.94
N TYR A 52 -9.03 -2.90 -5.81
CA TYR A 52 -10.20 -3.47 -6.47
C TYR A 52 -11.03 -4.35 -5.54
N LYS A 53 -10.41 -5.09 -4.63
CA LYS A 53 -11.11 -5.81 -3.56
C LYS A 53 -11.91 -4.88 -2.63
N ALA A 54 -11.44 -3.65 -2.43
CA ALA A 54 -12.14 -2.65 -1.62
C ALA A 54 -13.42 -2.11 -2.28
N LYS A 55 -13.55 -2.20 -3.61
CA LYS A 55 -14.73 -1.71 -4.34
C LYS A 55 -16.01 -2.46 -3.94
N ARG A 56 -17.15 -1.82 -4.14
CA ARG A 56 -18.46 -2.46 -3.94
C ARG A 56 -18.65 -3.64 -4.89
N ALA A 57 -19.42 -4.63 -4.44
CA ALA A 57 -19.86 -5.72 -5.31
C ALA A 57 -20.72 -5.18 -6.45
N VAL A 58 -20.39 -5.56 -7.69
CA VAL A 58 -21.14 -5.14 -8.89
C VAL A 58 -22.42 -5.95 -9.06
N ARG A 59 -22.48 -7.14 -8.46
CA ARG A 59 -23.60 -8.06 -8.53
C ARG A 59 -23.70 -8.86 -7.23
N THR A 60 -24.94 -9.14 -6.81
CA THR A 60 -25.25 -10.10 -5.76
C THR A 60 -25.90 -11.31 -6.39
N PHE A 61 -25.45 -12.49 -6.04
CA PHE A 61 -26.04 -13.76 -6.46
C PHE A 61 -26.65 -14.46 -5.26
N ASP A 62 -27.92 -14.81 -5.38
CA ASP A 62 -28.60 -15.67 -4.43
C ASP A 62 -28.39 -17.15 -4.77
N ARG A 63 -28.48 -18.01 -3.77
CA ARG A 63 -28.32 -19.46 -3.93
C ARG A 63 -29.22 -20.04 -5.05
N SER A 64 -30.44 -19.53 -5.20
CA SER A 64 -31.40 -19.96 -6.22
C SER A 64 -30.94 -19.66 -7.66
N GLN A 65 -30.07 -18.70 -7.86
CA GLN A 65 -29.51 -18.30 -9.17
C GLN A 65 -28.32 -19.15 -9.60
N ILE A 66 -27.78 -19.96 -8.69
CA ILE A 66 -26.60 -20.78 -8.97
C ILE A 66 -27.04 -22.13 -9.51
N ARG A 67 -26.40 -22.53 -10.62
CA ARG A 67 -26.71 -23.83 -11.25
C ARG A 67 -26.44 -24.98 -10.30
N PRO A 68 -27.37 -25.94 -10.17
CA PRO A 68 -27.17 -27.14 -9.37
C PRO A 68 -25.86 -27.85 -9.75
N GLY A 69 -25.09 -28.30 -8.74
CA GLY A 69 -23.82 -29.02 -8.92
C GLY A 69 -22.61 -28.19 -9.38
N SER A 70 -22.79 -26.89 -9.68
CA SER A 70 -21.69 -26.02 -10.10
C SER A 70 -20.94 -25.36 -8.94
N PHE A 71 -21.53 -25.33 -7.74
CA PHE A 71 -20.93 -24.67 -6.57
C PHE A 71 -19.83 -25.51 -5.96
N GLY A 72 -18.66 -24.91 -5.75
CA GLY A 72 -17.54 -25.50 -5.05
C GLY A 72 -16.88 -24.47 -4.17
N TYR A 73 -16.55 -24.87 -2.95
CA TYR A 73 -15.86 -24.03 -1.95
C TYR A 73 -14.67 -24.79 -1.41
N THR A 74 -13.54 -24.09 -1.30
CA THR A 74 -12.31 -24.62 -0.70
C THR A 74 -11.71 -23.53 0.18
N ALA A 75 -11.42 -23.87 1.42
CA ALA A 75 -10.66 -23.01 2.33
C ALA A 75 -9.43 -23.77 2.83
N THR A 76 -8.31 -23.09 2.89
CA THR A 76 -7.07 -23.63 3.42
C THR A 76 -6.42 -22.61 4.34
N LEU A 77 -5.89 -23.10 5.46
CA LEU A 77 -5.06 -22.30 6.36
C LEU A 77 -3.58 -22.38 5.98
N SER A 78 -3.20 -23.35 5.16
CA SER A 78 -1.85 -23.47 4.65
C SER A 78 -1.51 -22.29 3.75
N GLY A 79 -0.40 -21.62 4.03
CA GLY A 79 0.03 -20.42 3.31
C GLY A 79 -0.67 -19.12 3.73
N THR A 80 -1.43 -19.13 4.83
CA THR A 80 -1.96 -17.89 5.43
C THR A 80 -0.91 -17.29 6.35
N TYR A 81 -0.49 -16.07 6.02
CA TYR A 81 0.50 -15.34 6.79
C TYR A 81 -0.13 -14.21 7.59
N THR A 82 0.25 -14.09 8.85
CA THR A 82 -0.17 -13.03 9.77
C THR A 82 0.80 -11.86 9.82
N GLY A 83 1.96 -12.03 9.18
CA GLY A 83 2.98 -11.01 9.06
C GLY A 83 4.15 -11.46 8.21
N GLY A 84 5.14 -10.60 8.08
CA GLY A 84 6.36 -10.94 7.35
C GLY A 84 7.48 -9.96 7.60
N TYR A 85 8.65 -10.34 7.17
CA TYR A 85 9.84 -9.50 7.22
C TYR A 85 10.59 -9.56 5.89
N PHE A 86 11.19 -8.45 5.55
CA PHE A 86 12.01 -8.26 4.38
C PHE A 86 13.42 -7.93 4.82
N ASN A 87 14.38 -8.60 4.23
CA ASN A 87 15.80 -8.33 4.47
C ASN A 87 16.53 -8.36 3.13
N TYR A 88 17.28 -7.30 2.85
CA TYR A 88 18.12 -7.20 1.66
C TYR A 88 19.41 -6.47 1.97
N THR A 89 20.54 -7.11 1.69
CA THR A 89 21.88 -6.53 1.80
C THR A 89 22.34 -6.05 0.43
N ASP A 90 22.61 -4.76 0.29
CA ASP A 90 23.22 -4.16 -0.89
C ASP A 90 24.73 -3.99 -0.64
N ALA A 91 25.52 -4.98 -1.07
CA ALA A 91 26.96 -5.00 -0.88
C ALA A 91 27.70 -3.87 -1.62
N ASP A 92 27.10 -3.33 -2.69
CA ASP A 92 27.69 -2.22 -3.45
C ASP A 92 27.62 -0.90 -2.67
N LYS A 93 26.55 -0.74 -1.89
CA LYS A 93 26.29 0.47 -1.08
C LYS A 93 26.62 0.28 0.40
N ASP A 94 26.96 -0.94 0.79
CA ASP A 94 27.25 -1.31 2.18
C ASP A 94 26.08 -0.99 3.13
N ILE A 95 24.87 -1.37 2.72
CA ILE A 95 23.64 -1.13 3.48
C ILE A 95 22.79 -2.38 3.58
N ASP A 96 22.09 -2.55 4.70
CA ASP A 96 20.98 -3.48 4.85
C ASP A 96 19.66 -2.73 4.89
N ILE A 97 18.70 -3.23 4.13
CA ILE A 97 17.33 -2.74 4.15
C ILE A 97 16.47 -3.78 4.85
N GLU A 98 15.95 -3.43 6.02
CA GLU A 98 15.10 -4.28 6.82
C GLU A 98 13.73 -3.65 6.99
N CYS A 99 12.67 -4.42 6.81
CA CYS A 99 11.34 -3.99 7.18
C CYS A 99 10.46 -5.18 7.60
N SER A 100 9.44 -4.90 8.41
CA SER A 100 8.52 -5.89 8.90
C SER A 100 7.11 -5.33 9.01
N VAL A 101 6.12 -6.22 8.93
CA VAL A 101 4.71 -5.90 9.09
C VAL A 101 3.98 -7.05 9.74
N GLY A 102 3.00 -6.75 10.59
CA GLY A 102 2.23 -7.74 11.32
C GLY A 102 3.10 -8.52 12.32
N GLY A 103 2.69 -9.72 12.63
CA GLY A 103 3.39 -10.60 13.59
C GLY A 103 2.61 -11.88 13.81
N GLY A 104 3.06 -12.71 14.78
CA GLY A 104 2.43 -13.97 15.16
C GLY A 104 3.24 -15.19 14.69
N SER A 105 2.60 -16.35 14.73
CA SER A 105 3.26 -17.65 14.49
C SER A 105 3.54 -17.93 13.02
N HIS A 106 2.85 -17.27 12.10
CA HIS A 106 2.94 -17.51 10.66
C HIS A 106 3.47 -16.27 9.95
N THR A 107 4.78 -16.10 9.96
CA THR A 107 5.46 -15.00 9.26
C THR A 107 6.17 -15.49 8.01
N LYS A 108 6.26 -14.64 6.98
CA LYS A 108 6.94 -14.91 5.73
C LYS A 108 8.19 -14.06 5.61
N SER A 109 9.33 -14.68 5.28
CA SER A 109 10.54 -13.98 4.89
C SER A 109 10.54 -13.67 3.40
N VAL A 110 10.93 -12.45 3.06
CA VAL A 110 11.13 -12.01 1.67
C VAL A 110 12.54 -11.45 1.55
N ASN A 111 13.30 -12.01 0.62
CA ASN A 111 14.64 -11.53 0.29
C ASN A 111 14.68 -11.21 -1.20
N ARG A 112 14.66 -9.94 -1.54
CA ARG A 112 14.69 -9.42 -2.91
C ARG A 112 15.45 -8.11 -2.94
N ARG A 113 15.93 -7.73 -4.12
CA ARG A 113 16.56 -6.43 -4.31
C ARG A 113 15.53 -5.32 -4.06
N ALA A 114 15.91 -4.36 -3.22
CA ALA A 114 15.15 -3.14 -2.96
C ALA A 114 16.07 -1.93 -3.01
N THR A 115 15.53 -0.80 -3.43
CA THR A 115 16.28 0.47 -3.55
C THR A 115 16.07 1.39 -2.35
N SER A 116 15.06 1.11 -1.56
CA SER A 116 14.68 1.89 -0.37
C SER A 116 13.80 1.07 0.57
N VAL A 117 13.63 1.52 1.80
CA VAL A 117 12.67 0.93 2.75
C VAL A 117 11.25 0.95 2.20
N TYR A 118 10.87 2.01 1.51
CA TYR A 118 9.54 2.08 0.87
C TYR A 118 9.36 1.03 -0.22
N ASP A 119 10.37 0.84 -1.07
CA ASP A 119 10.36 -0.20 -2.11
C ASP A 119 10.26 -1.61 -1.47
N ALA A 120 11.06 -1.88 -0.44
CA ALA A 120 11.00 -3.12 0.33
C ALA A 120 9.62 -3.33 0.97
N SER A 121 9.02 -2.30 1.55
CA SER A 121 7.71 -2.37 2.20
C SER A 121 6.60 -2.69 1.21
N VAL A 122 6.61 -2.10 0.02
CA VAL A 122 5.63 -2.39 -1.03
C VAL A 122 5.77 -3.84 -1.52
N GLN A 123 7.01 -4.31 -1.74
CA GLN A 123 7.28 -5.68 -2.16
C GLN A 123 6.87 -6.70 -1.09
N LEU A 124 7.13 -6.42 0.19
CA LEU A 124 6.71 -7.27 1.31
C LEU A 124 5.19 -7.41 1.36
N CYS A 125 4.47 -6.30 1.34
CA CYS A 125 3.00 -6.30 1.35
C CYS A 125 2.42 -7.01 0.12
N ALA A 126 2.99 -6.79 -1.06
CA ALA A 126 2.58 -7.46 -2.28
C ALA A 126 2.71 -8.98 -2.18
N GLU A 127 3.81 -9.46 -1.62
CA GLU A 127 4.07 -10.89 -1.42
C GLU A 127 3.11 -11.52 -0.40
N LEU A 128 2.88 -10.86 0.74
CA LEU A 128 1.94 -11.31 1.77
C LEU A 128 0.50 -11.35 1.24
N ASN A 129 0.05 -10.26 0.59
CA ASN A 129 -1.29 -10.18 0.00
C ASN A 129 -1.48 -11.21 -1.11
N SER A 130 -0.44 -11.49 -1.88
CA SER A 130 -0.48 -12.52 -2.93
C SER A 130 -0.55 -13.92 -2.35
N ALA A 131 0.19 -14.20 -1.29
CA ALA A 131 0.17 -15.49 -0.60
C ALA A 131 -1.20 -15.75 0.05
N ASN A 132 -1.77 -14.75 0.70
CA ASN A 132 -3.06 -14.85 1.39
C ASN A 132 -4.26 -14.85 0.42
N HIS A 133 -4.08 -14.42 -0.82
CA HIS A 133 -5.17 -14.30 -1.80
C HIS A 133 -5.85 -15.63 -2.13
N GLY A 134 -5.15 -16.73 -2.09
CA GLY A 134 -5.66 -18.05 -2.48
C GLY A 134 -6.18 -18.91 -1.35
N THR A 135 -6.31 -18.40 -0.13
CA THR A 135 -6.70 -19.16 1.07
C THR A 135 -8.15 -19.60 1.03
N VAL A 136 -9.02 -18.81 0.44
CA VAL A 136 -10.43 -19.13 0.20
C VAL A 136 -10.70 -19.04 -1.30
N LYS A 137 -11.15 -20.13 -1.88
CA LYS A 137 -11.53 -20.22 -3.28
C LYS A 137 -12.97 -20.66 -3.41
N LEU A 138 -13.66 -20.05 -4.34
CA LEU A 138 -15.05 -20.30 -4.65
C LEU A 138 -15.22 -20.44 -6.16
N ARG A 139 -15.99 -21.41 -6.58
CA ARG A 139 -16.41 -21.56 -7.98
C ARG A 139 -17.89 -21.80 -8.04
N PHE A 140 -18.54 -21.24 -9.02
CA PHE A 140 -19.96 -21.48 -9.30
C PHE A 140 -20.32 -21.05 -10.71
N GLY A 141 -21.43 -21.56 -11.21
CA GLY A 141 -21.95 -21.20 -12.51
C GLY A 141 -23.38 -20.65 -12.39
N VAL A 142 -23.69 -19.69 -13.24
CA VAL A 142 -25.04 -19.13 -13.40
C VAL A 142 -25.46 -19.16 -14.87
N ASP A 143 -26.74 -19.00 -15.11
CA ASP A 143 -27.28 -18.89 -16.47
C ASP A 143 -27.24 -17.39 -16.87
N GLY A 144 -26.54 -17.12 -17.95
CA GLY A 144 -26.67 -15.88 -18.71
C GLY A 144 -26.26 -14.56 -18.07
N ASP A 145 -25.23 -14.48 -17.22
CA ASP A 145 -24.75 -13.16 -16.75
C ASP A 145 -23.42 -12.75 -17.40
N TRP A 146 -23.47 -11.77 -18.31
CA TRP A 146 -22.31 -11.21 -19.01
C TRP A 146 -21.79 -9.91 -18.39
N ARG A 147 -22.45 -9.40 -17.33
CA ARG A 147 -22.15 -8.08 -16.72
C ARG A 147 -20.94 -8.10 -15.83
N VAL A 148 -20.57 -9.26 -15.32
CA VAL A 148 -19.45 -9.41 -14.39
C VAL A 148 -18.22 -9.83 -15.16
N SER A 149 -17.11 -9.12 -14.94
CA SER A 149 -15.80 -9.45 -15.51
C SER A 149 -14.78 -9.74 -14.41
N ALA A 150 -13.70 -10.45 -14.76
CA ALA A 150 -12.57 -10.66 -13.85
C ALA A 150 -12.02 -9.32 -13.34
N GLY A 151 -11.67 -9.26 -12.05
CA GLY A 151 -11.25 -8.04 -11.37
C GLY A 151 -12.38 -7.27 -10.68
N ASN A 152 -13.63 -7.69 -10.81
CA ASN A 152 -14.77 -7.14 -10.07
C ASN A 152 -14.99 -7.90 -8.75
N CYS A 153 -15.75 -7.29 -7.85
CA CYS A 153 -16.27 -7.97 -6.67
C CYS A 153 -17.74 -8.37 -6.88
N ILE A 154 -18.10 -9.51 -6.33
CA ILE A 154 -19.49 -9.99 -6.25
C ILE A 154 -19.85 -10.27 -4.79
N ALA A 155 -21.14 -10.35 -4.50
CA ALA A 155 -21.65 -10.78 -3.21
C ALA A 155 -22.48 -12.07 -3.38
N LEU A 156 -22.42 -12.94 -2.37
CA LEU A 156 -23.24 -14.12 -2.27
C LEU A 156 -24.24 -13.98 -1.12
N THR A 157 -25.46 -14.48 -1.33
CA THR A 157 -26.53 -14.56 -0.33
C THR A 157 -27.18 -15.95 -0.36
N GLY A 158 -27.80 -16.33 0.75
CA GLY A 158 -28.47 -17.64 0.86
C GLY A 158 -27.55 -18.83 1.14
N PHE A 159 -26.27 -18.60 1.50
CA PHE A 159 -25.26 -19.63 1.80
C PHE A 159 -24.83 -19.67 3.27
N GLY A 160 -25.59 -19.05 4.18
CA GLY A 160 -25.23 -19.00 5.59
C GLY A 160 -23.86 -18.34 5.83
N ASN A 161 -22.94 -19.06 6.47
CA ASN A 161 -21.60 -18.54 6.79
C ASN A 161 -20.74 -18.21 5.56
N LEU A 162 -21.12 -18.63 4.36
CA LEU A 162 -20.42 -18.29 3.12
C LEU A 162 -21.01 -17.03 2.46
N ASN A 163 -22.01 -16.39 3.07
CA ASN A 163 -22.49 -15.10 2.63
C ASN A 163 -21.37 -14.07 2.75
N GLY A 164 -21.25 -13.22 1.75
CA GLY A 164 -20.22 -12.20 1.78
C GLY A 164 -19.73 -11.74 0.42
N LYS A 165 -18.73 -10.91 0.45
CA LYS A 165 -18.09 -10.34 -0.75
C LYS A 165 -16.90 -11.18 -1.17
N TYR A 166 -16.80 -11.45 -2.47
CA TYR A 166 -15.74 -12.22 -3.10
C TYR A 166 -15.14 -11.46 -4.27
N PHE A 167 -13.86 -11.66 -4.50
CA PHE A 167 -13.16 -11.09 -5.65
C PHE A 167 -13.15 -12.10 -6.80
N VAL A 168 -13.50 -11.65 -8.00
CA VAL A 168 -13.61 -12.50 -9.19
C VAL A 168 -12.25 -12.57 -9.88
N ASP A 169 -11.62 -13.73 -9.82
CA ASP A 169 -10.31 -13.98 -10.44
C ASP A 169 -10.46 -14.29 -11.93
N LYS A 170 -11.47 -15.12 -12.26
CA LYS A 170 -11.71 -15.56 -13.63
C LYS A 170 -13.20 -15.70 -13.89
N VAL A 171 -13.59 -15.34 -15.10
CA VAL A 171 -14.94 -15.54 -15.63
C VAL A 171 -14.81 -16.25 -16.96
N THR A 172 -15.65 -17.28 -17.15
CA THR A 172 -15.75 -18.00 -18.41
C THR A 172 -17.19 -17.95 -18.90
N HIS A 173 -17.41 -17.27 -20.01
CA HIS A 173 -18.70 -17.26 -20.69
C HIS A 173 -18.71 -18.34 -21.77
N LYS A 174 -19.75 -19.17 -21.76
CA LYS A 174 -19.93 -20.22 -22.76
C LYS A 174 -21.30 -20.03 -23.42
N VAL A 175 -21.30 -20.00 -24.75
CA VAL A 175 -22.52 -19.97 -25.55
C VAL A 175 -22.67 -21.33 -26.20
N SER A 176 -23.80 -21.97 -26.03
CA SER A 176 -24.13 -23.27 -26.60
C SER A 176 -25.56 -23.27 -27.12
N SER A 177 -26.00 -24.38 -27.70
CA SER A 177 -27.40 -24.60 -28.09
C SER A 177 -28.38 -24.45 -26.91
N ASN A 178 -27.92 -24.68 -25.68
CA ASN A 178 -28.71 -24.58 -24.46
C ASN A 178 -28.65 -23.15 -23.83
N GLY A 179 -28.12 -22.16 -24.55
CA GLY A 179 -28.05 -20.79 -24.10
C GLY A 179 -26.67 -20.36 -23.61
N LEU A 180 -26.62 -19.20 -22.96
CA LEU A 180 -25.44 -18.60 -22.37
C LEU A 180 -25.27 -19.08 -20.94
N THR A 181 -24.11 -19.60 -20.60
CA THR A 181 -23.73 -19.93 -19.22
C THR A 181 -22.47 -19.16 -18.83
N THR A 182 -22.36 -18.79 -17.56
CA THR A 182 -21.23 -18.05 -17.02
C THR A 182 -20.69 -18.78 -15.79
N ASP A 183 -19.44 -19.17 -15.85
CA ASP A 183 -18.73 -19.81 -14.74
C ASP A 183 -17.77 -18.80 -14.08
N PHE A 184 -17.80 -18.71 -12.76
CA PHE A 184 -17.00 -17.82 -11.94
C PHE A 184 -15.99 -18.63 -11.12
N GLU A 185 -14.75 -18.14 -11.09
CA GLU A 185 -13.73 -18.53 -10.13
C GLU A 185 -13.42 -17.29 -9.29
N CYS A 186 -13.59 -17.38 -7.98
CA CYS A 186 -13.48 -16.25 -7.07
C CYS A 186 -12.58 -16.58 -5.87
N SER A 187 -12.01 -15.55 -5.28
CA SER A 187 -11.27 -15.64 -4.03
C SER A 187 -11.95 -14.86 -2.91
N GLY A 188 -11.81 -15.34 -1.70
CA GLY A 188 -12.25 -14.63 -0.50
C GLY A 188 -11.49 -13.32 -0.32
N ILE A 189 -12.14 -12.36 0.33
CA ILE A 189 -11.54 -11.08 0.69
C ILE A 189 -11.20 -11.15 2.17
N GLY A 190 -9.91 -11.30 2.46
CA GLY A 190 -9.35 -11.26 3.80
C GLY A 190 -8.69 -9.91 4.12
N PRO A 191 -8.10 -9.79 5.33
CA PRO A 191 -7.31 -8.63 5.69
C PRO A 191 -6.14 -8.44 4.73
N ALA A 192 -5.85 -7.19 4.38
CA ALA A 192 -4.77 -6.82 3.49
C ALA A 192 -3.65 -6.11 4.27
N PHE A 193 -2.41 -6.28 3.83
CA PHE A 193 -1.25 -5.55 4.32
C PHE A 193 -0.99 -4.34 3.43
N TYR A 194 -0.66 -3.22 4.05
CA TYR A 194 -0.39 -1.97 3.34
C TYR A 194 1.00 -1.43 3.70
N SER A 195 1.66 -0.81 2.74
CA SER A 195 3.03 -0.29 2.92
C SER A 195 3.15 0.79 3.99
N TRP A 196 2.06 1.47 4.34
CA TRP A 196 2.05 2.44 5.45
C TRP A 196 2.00 1.81 6.83
N ASP A 197 1.68 0.51 6.94
CA ASP A 197 1.67 -0.25 8.20
C ASP A 197 3.02 -0.93 8.47
N VAL A 198 3.98 -0.81 7.53
CA VAL A 198 5.29 -1.45 7.60
C VAL A 198 6.27 -0.59 8.38
N GLY A 199 6.86 -1.14 9.43
CA GLY A 199 8.03 -0.59 10.09
C GLY A 199 9.31 -1.02 9.35
N GLY A 200 10.26 -0.11 9.16
CA GLY A 200 11.51 -0.45 8.48
C GLY A 200 12.66 0.50 8.78
N LYS A 201 13.87 0.02 8.58
CA LYS A 201 15.12 0.77 8.77
C LYS A 201 16.12 0.45 7.67
N ILE A 202 17.09 1.36 7.46
CA ILE A 202 18.30 1.10 6.71
C ILE A 202 19.44 1.03 7.72
N VAL A 203 20.21 -0.04 7.68
CA VAL A 203 21.43 -0.20 8.45
C VAL A 203 22.60 0.06 7.51
N TYR A 204 23.44 1.01 7.85
CA TYR A 204 24.65 1.32 7.09
C TYR A 204 25.82 0.56 7.71
N HIS A 205 26.54 -0.21 6.89
CA HIS A 205 27.79 -0.83 7.31
C HIS A 205 28.93 0.16 6.96
N GLU A 206 29.56 0.73 7.97
CA GLU A 206 30.75 1.51 7.73
C GLU A 206 31.88 0.59 7.25
N LYS A 207 32.47 0.90 6.11
CA LYS A 207 33.79 0.35 5.75
C LYS A 207 34.76 0.78 6.82
N THR A 208 35.19 -0.14 7.65
CA THR A 208 36.31 0.07 8.57
C THR A 208 37.58 0.44 7.76
N ALA A 209 37.75 1.72 7.52
CA ALA A 209 39.10 2.23 7.32
C ALA A 209 39.78 2.05 8.66
N ASP A 210 40.84 1.28 8.66
CA ASP A 210 41.72 0.84 9.74
C ASP A 210 41.99 1.92 10.81
N SER A 211 41.02 2.20 11.67
CA SER A 211 41.15 2.98 12.91
C SER A 211 39.88 2.75 13.76
N GLY A 212 40.01 1.85 14.68
CA GLY A 212 39.11 1.36 15.72
C GLY A 212 38.14 2.31 16.42
N VAL A 213 37.21 2.93 15.73
CA VAL A 213 36.08 3.62 16.31
C VAL A 213 34.82 3.25 15.49
N SER A 214 34.00 2.39 16.06
CA SER A 214 32.67 2.02 15.52
C SER A 214 31.66 3.12 15.85
N TYR A 215 31.11 3.76 14.83
CA TYR A 215 29.92 4.59 14.96
C TYR A 215 28.71 3.86 14.38
N ASP A 216 27.86 3.43 15.25
CA ASP A 216 26.57 2.80 14.90
C ASP A 216 25.53 3.92 14.70
N SER A 217 25.28 4.31 13.46
CA SER A 217 24.24 5.30 13.16
C SER A 217 23.01 4.63 12.58
N THR A 218 22.10 4.25 13.44
CA THR A 218 20.76 3.76 13.10
C THR A 218 19.84 4.94 12.76
N TYR A 219 19.53 5.15 11.49
CA TYR A 219 18.42 6.02 11.08
C TYR A 219 17.15 5.18 10.94
N ALA A 220 16.35 5.17 12.00
CA ALA A 220 15.00 4.61 11.94
C ALA A 220 14.07 5.58 11.21
N THR A 221 13.60 5.23 10.01
CA THR A 221 12.45 5.86 9.41
C THR A 221 11.20 5.07 9.82
N THR A 222 10.66 5.40 10.99
CA THR A 222 9.36 4.89 11.40
C THR A 222 8.27 5.63 10.64
N SER A 223 7.56 4.91 9.77
CA SER A 223 6.19 5.29 9.40
C SER A 223 5.29 4.95 10.59
N PRO A 224 4.41 5.83 11.04
CA PRO A 224 3.61 5.57 12.22
C PRO A 224 2.58 4.50 11.94
N ALA A 225 2.79 3.30 12.49
CA ALA A 225 1.72 2.37 12.76
C ALA A 225 0.82 2.97 13.85
N ALA A 226 -0.48 3.00 13.61
CA ALA A 226 -1.44 3.35 14.65
C ALA A 226 -1.32 2.35 15.81
N GLY A 227 -0.76 2.81 16.94
CA GLY A 227 -0.79 2.12 18.22
C GLY A 227 0.51 1.47 18.68
N ALA A 228 1.43 2.25 19.22
CA ALA A 228 2.21 2.06 20.45
C ALA A 228 3.23 3.19 20.58
N ALA A 229 3.03 4.03 21.57
CA ALA A 229 3.92 5.12 21.90
C ALA A 229 5.27 4.60 22.39
N SER A 230 6.36 5.04 21.70
CA SER A 230 7.68 5.17 22.31
C SER A 230 8.26 6.50 21.90
N ALA A 231 8.66 7.29 22.88
CA ALA A 231 8.98 8.69 22.81
C ALA A 231 10.21 8.97 21.94
N ALA A 232 9.95 9.53 20.76
CA ALA A 232 10.84 10.49 20.12
C ALA A 232 9.96 11.68 19.76
N ALA A 233 10.28 12.86 20.27
CA ALA A 233 9.52 14.10 20.28
C ALA A 233 8.65 14.35 19.03
N GLY A 234 7.54 13.66 18.90
CA GLY A 234 6.45 13.97 18.02
C GLY A 234 5.57 14.98 18.72
N GLY A 235 5.33 16.17 18.14
CA GLY A 235 4.36 17.09 18.67
C GLY A 235 2.95 16.54 18.43
N GLU A 236 2.00 16.92 19.30
CA GLU A 236 0.58 16.58 19.13
C GLU A 236 -0.05 17.52 18.11
N ALA A 237 -1.05 17.01 17.35
CA ALA A 237 -1.85 17.86 16.47
C ALA A 237 -2.53 18.94 17.29
N GLY A 238 -2.43 20.21 16.83
CA GLY A 238 -2.95 21.34 17.57
C GLY A 238 -2.06 21.89 18.69
N GLN A 239 -0.88 21.29 18.91
CA GLN A 239 0.10 21.80 19.86
C GLN A 239 0.62 23.16 19.41
N ALA A 240 0.58 24.15 20.32
CA ALA A 240 1.14 25.47 20.09
C ALA A 240 2.67 25.40 20.16
N ILE A 241 3.33 26.03 19.19
CA ILE A 241 4.77 26.15 19.08
C ILE A 241 5.18 27.58 18.85
N THR A 242 6.33 27.98 19.41
CA THR A 242 6.91 29.30 19.15
C THR A 242 8.04 29.14 18.11
N LEU A 243 7.93 29.89 17.02
CA LEU A 243 8.94 30.00 15.98
C LEU A 243 9.78 31.26 16.16
N ASN A 244 11.10 31.14 16.07
CA ASN A 244 12.00 32.28 16.08
C ASN A 244 12.84 32.26 14.80
N LYS A 245 12.53 33.17 13.87
CA LYS A 245 13.18 33.26 12.54
C LYS A 245 13.29 31.90 11.85
N ALA A 246 12.29 31.04 12.05
CA ALA A 246 12.27 29.68 11.51
C ALA A 246 12.10 29.70 9.99
N PRO A 247 12.90 28.93 9.24
CA PRO A 247 12.75 28.83 7.79
C PRO A 247 11.48 28.07 7.45
N LEU A 248 10.66 28.66 6.58
CA LEU A 248 9.42 28.07 6.07
C LEU A 248 9.67 27.47 4.67
N TYR A 249 9.16 26.28 4.44
CA TYR A 249 9.25 25.57 3.17
C TYR A 249 7.87 25.24 2.62
N VAL A 250 7.76 25.13 1.29
CA VAL A 250 6.50 24.76 0.61
C VAL A 250 6.18 23.27 0.71
N SER A 251 7.19 22.42 0.94
CA SER A 251 7.01 20.98 1.13
C SER A 251 8.07 20.40 2.09
N SER A 252 7.86 19.16 2.53
CA SER A 252 8.84 18.45 3.39
C SER A 252 10.19 18.21 2.70
N THR A 253 10.22 18.20 1.36
CA THR A 253 11.41 17.92 0.54
C THR A 253 12.00 19.14 -0.14
N ALA A 254 11.36 20.32 -0.03
CA ALA A 254 11.83 21.54 -0.71
C ALA A 254 13.23 21.93 -0.23
N LYS A 255 14.17 22.16 -1.18
CA LYS A 255 15.54 22.61 -0.87
C LYS A 255 15.60 24.09 -0.55
N ASN A 256 14.78 24.91 -1.21
CA ASN A 256 14.76 26.36 -1.04
C ASN A 256 13.69 26.77 -0.03
N LYS A 257 14.06 27.67 0.88
CA LYS A 257 13.11 28.29 1.81
C LYS A 257 12.17 29.26 1.09
N ALA A 258 10.90 29.22 1.42
CA ALA A 258 9.89 30.16 0.93
C ALA A 258 9.88 31.48 1.74
N GLY A 259 10.52 31.47 2.91
CA GLY A 259 10.60 32.64 3.79
C GLY A 259 11.02 32.25 5.19
N THR A 260 10.90 33.18 6.12
CA THR A 260 11.10 32.96 7.56
C THR A 260 9.87 33.40 8.34
N LYS A 261 9.59 32.72 9.45
CA LYS A 261 8.45 33.03 10.33
C LYS A 261 8.90 33.15 11.78
N THR A 262 8.25 34.09 12.48
CA THR A 262 8.45 34.31 13.91
C THR A 262 7.05 34.47 14.53
N GLY A 263 6.85 33.95 15.73
CA GLY A 263 5.60 34.02 16.47
C GLY A 263 5.00 32.65 16.77
N THR A 264 3.76 32.63 17.28
CA THR A 264 3.07 31.40 17.66
C THR A 264 2.39 30.77 16.46
N TYR A 265 2.64 29.49 16.29
CA TYR A 265 2.04 28.61 15.27
C TYR A 265 1.55 27.34 15.95
N TRP A 266 0.83 26.51 15.23
CA TRP A 266 0.31 25.23 15.72
C TRP A 266 0.76 24.11 14.82
N LEU A 267 1.10 22.95 15.39
CA LEU A 267 1.35 21.74 14.63
C LEU A 267 0.04 21.29 13.97
N TYR A 268 0.03 21.23 12.64
CA TYR A 268 -1.19 20.91 11.90
C TYR A 268 -1.70 19.50 12.20
N ASP A 269 -0.80 18.51 12.20
CA ASP A 269 -1.10 17.08 12.42
C ASP A 269 -0.09 16.38 13.35
N GLY A 270 0.92 17.09 13.86
CA GLY A 270 1.96 16.54 14.72
C GLY A 270 2.91 15.53 14.02
N ILE A 271 2.76 15.31 12.72
CA ILE A 271 3.52 14.31 11.98
C ILE A 271 4.83 14.91 11.47
N LEU A 272 5.95 14.31 11.88
CA LEU A 272 7.29 14.67 11.40
C LEU A 272 7.58 13.97 10.07
N ILE A 273 7.77 14.75 9.00
CA ILE A 273 8.09 14.23 7.67
C ILE A 273 9.37 14.87 7.16
N ASN A 274 10.40 14.08 6.87
CA ASN A 274 11.71 14.54 6.43
C ASN A 274 12.32 15.61 7.39
N GLY A 275 12.16 15.40 8.71
CA GLY A 275 12.66 16.31 9.73
C GLY A 275 11.91 17.63 9.84
N ARG A 276 10.70 17.75 9.24
CA ARG A 276 9.86 18.94 9.25
C ARG A 276 8.44 18.64 9.69
N TYR A 277 7.84 19.59 10.40
CA TYR A 277 6.42 19.59 10.74
C TYR A 277 5.62 20.47 9.79
N ARG A 278 4.38 20.10 9.55
CA ARG A 278 3.38 20.99 8.97
C ARG A 278 2.89 21.95 10.05
N VAL A 279 2.93 23.23 9.76
CA VAL A 279 2.49 24.25 10.70
C VAL A 279 1.35 25.09 10.12
N THR A 280 0.48 25.55 11.00
CA THR A 280 -0.62 26.45 10.66
C THR A 280 -0.60 27.68 11.57
N ASN A 281 -1.16 28.78 11.10
CA ASN A 281 -1.24 30.03 11.83
C ASN A 281 -2.47 30.13 12.75
N SER A 282 -3.26 29.06 12.86
CA SER A 282 -4.46 29.04 13.70
C SER A 282 -4.75 27.64 14.22
N ALA A 283 -5.01 27.50 15.52
CA ALA A 283 -5.42 26.24 16.14
C ALA A 283 -6.69 25.65 15.47
N ALA A 284 -7.61 26.52 15.03
CA ALA A 284 -8.85 26.08 14.40
C ALA A 284 -8.67 25.39 13.04
N ARG A 285 -7.47 25.45 12.44
CA ARG A 285 -7.15 24.82 11.14
C ARG A 285 -6.46 23.47 11.30
N CYS A 286 -6.05 23.10 12.51
CA CYS A 286 -5.36 21.85 12.75
C CYS A 286 -6.24 20.66 12.36
N GLY A 287 -5.65 19.72 11.58
CA GLY A 287 -6.32 18.50 11.13
C GLY A 287 -7.48 18.69 10.13
N LYS A 288 -7.81 19.92 9.70
CA LYS A 288 -8.93 20.16 8.76
C LYS A 288 -8.55 19.96 7.31
N LEU A 289 -9.44 19.37 6.54
CA LEU A 289 -9.31 19.20 5.09
C LEU A 289 -9.95 20.38 4.33
N PRO A 290 -9.45 20.72 3.14
CA PRO A 290 -8.28 20.18 2.46
C PRO A 290 -6.95 20.71 3.05
N VAL A 291 -5.93 19.84 3.10
CA VAL A 291 -4.63 20.12 3.73
C VAL A 291 -3.99 21.42 3.20
N GLY A 292 -3.98 21.60 1.87
CA GLY A 292 -3.31 22.73 1.22
C GLY A 292 -3.84 24.11 1.60
N GLN A 293 -5.10 24.22 2.02
CA GLN A 293 -5.71 25.49 2.44
C GLN A 293 -5.51 25.77 3.94
N ASN A 294 -5.21 24.75 4.72
CA ASN A 294 -5.12 24.81 6.17
C ASN A 294 -3.69 24.79 6.72
N VAL A 295 -2.70 24.45 5.88
CA VAL A 295 -1.27 24.45 6.21
C VAL A 295 -0.62 25.73 5.72
N THR A 296 0.10 26.43 6.61
CA THR A 296 0.90 27.62 6.26
C THR A 296 2.21 27.23 5.58
N GLY A 297 2.79 26.09 5.95
CA GLY A 297 4.02 25.56 5.37
C GLY A 297 4.68 24.51 6.24
N TRP A 298 5.93 24.21 5.93
CA TRP A 298 6.75 23.20 6.60
C TRP A 298 7.93 23.85 7.32
N VAL A 299 8.15 23.49 8.59
CA VAL A 299 9.22 24.02 9.43
C VAL A 299 10.05 22.89 9.98
N PRO A 300 11.41 22.98 9.99
CA PRO A 300 12.25 21.96 10.62
C PRO A 300 11.94 21.82 12.11
N ALA A 301 11.93 20.57 12.59
CA ALA A 301 11.61 20.27 13.98
C ALA A 301 12.51 21.02 14.98
N SER A 302 13.78 21.29 14.62
CA SER A 302 14.72 22.03 15.45
C SER A 302 14.33 23.47 15.76
N TYR A 303 13.37 24.03 15.01
CA TYR A 303 12.84 25.39 15.24
C TYR A 303 11.48 25.38 15.94
N CYS A 304 10.89 24.21 16.20
CA CYS A 304 9.58 24.07 16.84
C CYS A 304 9.76 23.91 18.36
N ILE A 305 9.74 25.03 19.07
CA ILE A 305 9.84 25.04 20.54
C ILE A 305 8.40 24.98 21.08
N ALA A 306 8.07 23.98 21.90
CA ALA A 306 6.77 23.91 22.55
C ALA A 306 6.57 25.15 23.43
N SER A 307 5.46 25.86 23.22
CA SER A 307 5.10 26.98 24.11
C SER A 307 4.41 26.42 25.35
N GLU A 308 4.93 26.67 26.53
CA GLU A 308 4.34 26.21 27.81
C GLU A 308 2.98 26.89 28.16
N GLU A 309 2.47 27.77 27.34
CA GLU A 309 1.28 28.58 27.65
C GLU A 309 -0.08 27.92 27.28
N ALA A 310 -0.12 26.68 26.84
CA ALA A 310 -1.38 26.02 26.45
C ALA A 310 -2.02 25.15 27.56
N LYS A 311 -1.68 25.40 28.83
CA LYS A 311 -2.41 24.84 29.99
C LYS A 311 -2.93 25.96 30.89
N LYS A 312 -3.94 26.66 30.40
CA LYS A 312 -4.92 27.41 31.26
C LYS A 312 -6.28 27.34 30.65
#